data_988d899b6d63f091baf69e97a82b6d69
#
_entry.id   988d899b6d63f091baf69e97a82b6d69
#
_cell.length_a   1.000
_cell.length_b   1.000
_cell.length_c   1.000
_cell.angle_alpha   90.00
_cell.angle_beta   90.00
_cell.angle_gamma   90.00
#
_symmetry.space_group_name_H-M   'P 1'
#
loop_
_entity.id
_entity.type
_entity.pdbx_description
1 polymer ?
#
loop_
_entity_poly.entity_id
_entity_poly.type
_entity_poly.pdbx_seq_one_letter_code
_entity_poly.pdbx_strand_id
1 'polypeptide(L)'
;MHSQNDELEYQLDTLAIRTGHTRSFEGEHAEPIFLTSSFVYENAAEAAAKFSGEVAGNIYSRFTNPTVAMFEKRLAAMDGAERAVATSSGMGAILSVCMAFLKAGDHVICSRAVFGSIVALFEKYIAKFGVDVTFVDLNDLDAWKNAMRPETKILFIESPSNPLAEIADIPLLADIAHAQNAMLVVDNSFCTPVLQQPLKLGADLVVYSATKYLDGQGRALGGAVTGNHKLLEEVFGVVRTLGPSMSPFNAWVFLKGLETLRLRMKAHCENAQQLAEWLNQHDKVEKVYYAGLPEHIGHERAAKQQNGFGGIVSFVVKSLSLIHISEPTRPY
;
A
#
# COMPACT_ATOMS: atom_id res chain seq x y z
N MET A 1 -5.35 33.46 18.70
CA MET A 1 -4.56 34.21 17.71
C MET A 1 -3.36 33.34 17.35
N HIS A 2 -3.45 32.50 16.32
CA HIS A 2 -2.35 32.04 15.49
C HIS A 2 -2.95 31.83 14.12
N SER A 3 -2.91 32.90 13.36
CA SER A 3 -3.24 32.92 11.95
C SER A 3 -1.99 32.73 11.12
N GLN A 4 -2.21 32.18 9.96
CA GLN A 4 -1.28 32.04 8.85
C GLN A 4 -0.20 30.98 9.07
N ASN A 5 -0.60 29.71 8.77
CA ASN A 5 0.31 28.71 8.30
C ASN A 5 0.78 29.13 6.90
N ASP A 6 1.96 29.70 6.79
CA ASP A 6 2.82 29.42 5.68
C ASP A 6 3.02 27.88 5.76
N GLU A 7 2.37 27.12 4.89
CA GLU A 7 2.58 25.70 4.75
C GLU A 7 4.02 25.51 4.29
N LEU A 8 4.93 25.38 5.25
CA LEU A 8 6.30 24.94 5.01
C LEU A 8 6.17 23.55 4.38
N GLU A 9 6.49 23.43 3.11
CA GLU A 9 6.51 22.17 2.38
C GLU A 9 7.67 21.34 2.91
N TYR A 10 7.39 20.50 3.93
CA TYR A 10 8.41 19.68 4.55
C TYR A 10 8.88 18.59 3.59
N GLN A 11 10.20 18.37 3.59
CA GLN A 11 10.80 17.25 2.90
C GLN A 11 10.34 15.90 3.48
N LEU A 12 10.35 14.87 2.66
CA LEU A 12 9.87 13.53 3.02
C LEU A 12 10.48 13.00 4.33
N ASP A 13 11.77 13.25 4.58
CA ASP A 13 12.45 12.84 5.81
C ASP A 13 11.87 13.54 7.05
N THR A 14 11.52 14.80 6.95
CA THR A 14 10.87 15.55 8.05
C THR A 14 9.45 15.05 8.28
N LEU A 15 8.69 14.78 7.21
CA LEU A 15 7.36 14.17 7.30
C LEU A 15 7.41 12.81 7.98
N ALA A 16 8.38 11.97 7.61
CA ALA A 16 8.57 10.62 8.16
C ALA A 16 8.84 10.60 9.68
N ILE A 17 9.41 11.68 10.23
CA ILE A 17 9.78 11.75 11.66
C ILE A 17 8.74 12.55 12.47
N ARG A 18 8.13 13.58 11.90
CA ARG A 18 7.38 14.58 12.69
C ARG A 18 5.88 14.56 12.48
N THR A 19 5.39 14.15 11.33
CA THR A 19 3.96 14.23 11.03
C THR A 19 3.12 13.32 11.92
N GLY A 20 1.99 13.84 12.36
CA GLY A 20 0.99 13.11 13.12
C GLY A 20 1.24 13.02 14.62
N HIS A 21 2.43 13.34 15.11
CA HIS A 21 2.72 13.30 16.54
C HIS A 21 2.04 14.48 17.27
N THR A 22 1.08 14.14 18.12
CA THR A 22 0.47 15.08 19.08
C THR A 22 0.90 14.65 20.48
N ARG A 23 1.66 15.50 21.17
CA ARG A 23 2.15 15.23 22.53
C ARG A 23 1.01 15.16 23.52
N SER A 24 1.12 14.25 24.48
CA SER A 24 0.24 14.21 25.64
C SER A 24 0.59 15.27 26.67
N PHE A 25 -0.10 15.25 27.80
CA PHE A 25 0.25 16.14 28.93
C PHE A 25 1.66 15.92 29.50
N GLU A 26 2.24 14.74 29.25
CA GLU A 26 3.59 14.43 29.71
C GLU A 26 4.68 15.10 28.86
N GLY A 27 4.33 15.61 27.66
CA GLY A 27 5.26 16.31 26.78
C GLY A 27 6.34 15.41 26.16
N GLU A 28 6.05 14.14 26.00
CA GLU A 28 6.97 13.10 25.50
C GLU A 28 7.59 13.48 24.14
N HIS A 29 8.85 13.08 23.95
CA HIS A 29 9.57 13.35 22.71
C HIS A 29 9.20 12.36 21.60
N ALA A 30 9.04 11.07 21.93
CA ALA A 30 8.66 10.01 21.00
C ALA A 30 7.16 9.69 21.11
N GLU A 31 6.60 9.07 20.09
CA GLU A 31 5.18 8.71 20.05
C GLU A 31 4.83 7.69 21.15
N PRO A 32 3.81 7.97 21.99
CA PRO A 32 3.34 7.04 23.00
C PRO A 32 2.52 5.91 22.39
N ILE A 33 2.45 4.77 23.08
CA ILE A 33 1.62 3.63 22.69
C ILE A 33 0.38 3.60 23.58
N PHE A 34 -0.80 3.78 23.00
CA PHE A 34 -2.08 3.68 23.68
C PHE A 34 -2.66 2.27 23.55
N LEU A 35 -2.19 1.35 24.42
CA LEU A 35 -2.66 -0.06 24.45
C LEU A 35 -3.93 -0.17 25.28
N THR A 36 -5.02 0.34 24.75
CA THR A 36 -6.35 0.23 25.37
C THR A 36 -7.39 -0.18 24.34
N SER A 37 -8.42 -0.90 24.76
CA SER A 37 -9.56 -1.23 23.89
C SER A 37 -10.59 -0.10 23.83
N SER A 38 -10.74 0.69 24.90
CA SER A 38 -11.77 1.72 25.03
C SER A 38 -11.26 2.91 25.80
N PHE A 39 -11.99 4.02 25.72
CA PHE A 39 -11.69 5.28 26.37
C PHE A 39 -12.86 5.66 27.30
N VAL A 40 -12.54 6.34 28.41
CA VAL A 40 -13.53 6.81 29.37
C VAL A 40 -14.05 8.20 28.99
N TYR A 41 -15.21 8.54 29.51
CA TYR A 41 -15.90 9.81 29.28
C TYR A 41 -16.19 10.49 30.62
N GLU A 42 -16.25 11.81 30.64
CA GLU A 42 -16.61 12.58 31.84
C GLU A 42 -18.07 12.34 32.25
N ASN A 43 -18.96 12.18 31.24
CA ASN A 43 -20.38 11.97 31.46
C ASN A 43 -21.05 11.34 30.25
N ALA A 44 -22.33 10.96 30.40
CA ALA A 44 -23.12 10.31 29.35
C ALA A 44 -23.38 11.22 28.12
N ALA A 45 -23.45 12.53 28.31
CA ALA A 45 -23.65 13.47 27.19
C ALA A 45 -22.42 13.55 26.31
N GLU A 46 -21.20 13.58 26.88
CA GLU A 46 -19.96 13.51 26.14
C GLU A 46 -19.84 12.21 25.35
N ALA A 47 -20.19 11.08 26.00
CA ALA A 47 -20.20 9.79 25.33
C ALA A 47 -21.14 9.81 24.12
N ALA A 48 -22.37 10.27 24.27
CA ALA A 48 -23.35 10.38 23.20
C ALA A 48 -22.85 11.23 22.04
N ALA A 49 -22.29 12.41 22.32
CA ALA A 49 -21.75 13.34 21.32
C ALA A 49 -20.57 12.75 20.54
N LYS A 50 -19.69 11.97 21.20
CA LYS A 50 -18.59 11.26 20.53
C LYS A 50 -19.10 10.10 19.67
N PHE A 51 -20.09 9.33 20.14
CA PHE A 51 -20.67 8.23 19.38
C PHE A 51 -21.47 8.70 18.15
N SER A 52 -22.16 9.85 18.24
CA SER A 52 -22.85 10.48 17.11
C SER A 52 -21.92 11.16 16.12
N GLY A 53 -20.66 11.42 16.49
CA GLY A 53 -19.71 12.17 15.69
C GLY A 53 -19.83 13.68 15.78
N GLU A 54 -20.70 14.22 16.66
CA GLU A 54 -20.82 15.65 16.91
C GLU A 54 -19.55 16.23 17.54
N VAL A 55 -18.87 15.44 18.35
CA VAL A 55 -17.58 15.79 18.96
C VAL A 55 -16.53 14.76 18.56
N ALA A 56 -15.42 15.24 18.04
CA ALA A 56 -14.27 14.38 17.72
C ALA A 56 -13.64 13.81 19.00
N GLY A 57 -13.25 12.53 18.96
CA GLY A 57 -12.57 11.90 20.10
C GLY A 57 -12.44 10.39 19.96
N ASN A 58 -11.69 9.82 20.90
CA ASN A 58 -11.52 8.37 20.94
C ASN A 58 -12.66 7.72 21.71
N ILE A 59 -13.16 6.60 21.19
CA ILE A 59 -14.27 5.83 21.74
C ILE A 59 -13.82 4.41 22.06
N TYR A 60 -13.39 3.70 21.03
CA TYR A 60 -13.00 2.31 21.04
C TYR A 60 -11.90 2.09 19.99
N SER A 61 -10.84 1.37 20.36
CA SER A 61 -9.63 1.31 19.52
C SER A 61 -9.81 0.71 18.13
N ARG A 62 -10.88 -0.07 17.90
CA ARG A 62 -11.26 -0.50 16.55
C ARG A 62 -11.75 0.67 15.68
N PHE A 63 -12.28 1.71 16.27
CA PHE A 63 -12.76 2.93 15.58
C PHE A 63 -11.63 3.95 15.48
N THR A 64 -11.09 4.35 16.62
CA THR A 64 -10.07 5.38 16.73
C THR A 64 -9.09 5.03 17.85
N ASN A 65 -7.80 5.18 17.56
CA ASN A 65 -6.75 5.02 18.56
C ASN A 65 -5.65 6.05 18.26
N PRO A 66 -5.15 6.80 19.26
CA PRO A 66 -4.16 7.85 19.01
C PRO A 66 -2.89 7.35 18.31
N THR A 67 -2.37 6.17 18.67
CA THR A 67 -1.17 5.61 18.05
C THR A 67 -1.42 5.22 16.58
N VAL A 68 -2.58 4.60 16.29
CA VAL A 68 -2.97 4.27 14.92
C VAL A 68 -3.15 5.54 14.10
N ALA A 69 -3.81 6.55 14.64
CA ALA A 69 -4.02 7.83 13.97
C ALA A 69 -2.70 8.56 13.65
N MET A 70 -1.67 8.44 14.50
CA MET A 70 -0.34 8.98 14.20
C MET A 70 0.29 8.29 12.99
N PHE A 71 0.20 6.96 12.90
CA PHE A 71 0.67 6.20 11.75
C PHE A 71 -0.06 6.61 10.47
N GLU A 72 -1.41 6.66 10.52
CA GLU A 72 -2.25 7.07 9.38
C GLU A 72 -1.89 8.46 8.85
N LYS A 73 -1.78 9.45 9.74
CA LYS A 73 -1.40 10.82 9.36
C LYS A 73 -0.01 10.89 8.74
N ARG A 74 0.95 10.15 9.30
CA ARG A 74 2.33 10.13 8.80
C ARG A 74 2.41 9.49 7.43
N LEU A 75 1.77 8.34 7.24
CA LEU A 75 1.74 7.66 5.96
C LEU A 75 1.04 8.50 4.89
N ALA A 76 -0.12 9.11 5.21
CA ALA A 76 -0.82 10.00 4.30
C ALA A 76 0.06 11.17 3.83
N ALA A 77 0.73 11.84 4.77
CA ALA A 77 1.63 12.95 4.44
C ALA A 77 2.82 12.52 3.56
N MET A 78 3.40 11.36 3.83
CA MET A 78 4.50 10.82 3.01
C MET A 78 4.05 10.42 1.60
N ASP A 79 2.82 9.96 1.45
CA ASP A 79 2.24 9.52 0.18
C ASP A 79 1.61 10.67 -0.63
N GLY A 80 1.51 11.85 -0.03
CA GLY A 80 0.81 13.00 -0.61
C GLY A 80 -0.70 12.82 -0.68
N ALA A 81 -1.25 11.98 0.21
CA ALA A 81 -2.67 11.68 0.34
C ALA A 81 -3.36 12.63 1.35
N GLU A 82 -4.65 12.84 1.17
CA GLU A 82 -5.46 13.59 2.14
C GLU A 82 -5.70 12.79 3.42
N ARG A 83 -5.78 11.44 3.30
CA ARG A 83 -6.07 10.54 4.41
C ARG A 83 -5.43 9.15 4.19
N ALA A 84 -5.17 8.45 5.29
CA ALA A 84 -4.90 7.02 5.30
C ALA A 84 -5.85 6.31 6.27
N VAL A 85 -6.13 5.04 6.02
CA VAL A 85 -6.85 4.13 6.92
C VAL A 85 -5.99 2.89 7.13
N ALA A 86 -5.60 2.64 8.37
CA ALA A 86 -4.77 1.50 8.74
C ALA A 86 -5.60 0.21 8.89
N THR A 87 -5.04 -0.90 8.45
CA THR A 87 -5.66 -2.22 8.49
C THR A 87 -4.73 -3.26 9.09
N SER A 88 -5.30 -4.40 9.51
CA SER A 88 -4.54 -5.50 10.15
C SER A 88 -3.54 -6.19 9.22
N SER A 89 -3.67 -6.03 7.90
CA SER A 89 -2.77 -6.60 6.89
C SER A 89 -2.99 -5.94 5.52
N GLY A 90 -2.05 -6.11 4.58
CA GLY A 90 -2.25 -5.68 3.19
C GLY A 90 -3.48 -6.32 2.53
N MET A 91 -3.72 -7.61 2.76
CA MET A 91 -4.95 -8.27 2.26
C MET A 91 -6.21 -7.70 2.92
N GLY A 92 -6.15 -7.29 4.19
CA GLY A 92 -7.21 -6.57 4.87
C GLY A 92 -7.49 -5.20 4.25
N ALA A 93 -6.45 -4.50 3.77
CA ALA A 93 -6.60 -3.26 3.03
C ALA A 93 -7.33 -3.47 1.70
N ILE A 94 -6.89 -4.45 0.89
CA ILE A 94 -7.53 -4.77 -0.39
C ILE A 94 -8.99 -5.20 -0.19
N LEU A 95 -9.24 -6.10 0.77
CA LEU A 95 -10.60 -6.53 1.09
C LEU A 95 -11.48 -5.35 1.52
N SER A 96 -10.95 -4.42 2.31
CA SER A 96 -11.70 -3.22 2.75
C SER A 96 -12.08 -2.32 1.57
N VAL A 97 -11.20 -2.16 0.58
CA VAL A 97 -11.51 -1.45 -0.66
C VAL A 97 -12.61 -2.17 -1.44
N CYS A 98 -12.50 -3.50 -1.60
CA CYS A 98 -13.54 -4.27 -2.29
C CYS A 98 -14.91 -4.12 -1.61
N MET A 99 -14.95 -4.26 -0.29
CA MET A 99 -16.20 -4.17 0.48
C MET A 99 -16.79 -2.77 0.53
N ALA A 100 -15.98 -1.73 0.37
CA ALA A 100 -16.44 -0.35 0.33
C ALA A 100 -17.09 0.02 -1.01
N PHE A 101 -16.59 -0.53 -2.12
CA PHE A 101 -16.94 -0.02 -3.45
C PHE A 101 -17.58 -1.03 -4.39
N LEU A 102 -17.67 -2.31 -4.00
CA LEU A 102 -18.23 -3.36 -4.85
C LEU A 102 -19.51 -3.93 -4.25
N LYS A 103 -20.47 -4.20 -5.12
CA LYS A 103 -21.73 -4.91 -4.85
C LYS A 103 -22.02 -5.93 -5.93
N ALA A 104 -23.02 -6.77 -5.72
CA ALA A 104 -23.48 -7.72 -6.73
C ALA A 104 -23.81 -7.02 -8.08
N GLY A 105 -23.31 -7.57 -9.17
CA GLY A 105 -23.44 -7.04 -10.52
C GLY A 105 -22.33 -6.08 -10.94
N ASP A 106 -21.45 -5.66 -10.03
CA ASP A 106 -20.29 -4.85 -10.38
C ASP A 106 -19.17 -5.71 -11.01
N HIS A 107 -18.24 -5.06 -11.69
CA HIS A 107 -17.13 -5.68 -12.38
C HIS A 107 -15.78 -5.08 -11.94
N VAL A 108 -14.77 -5.93 -11.85
CA VAL A 108 -13.38 -5.57 -11.57
C VAL A 108 -12.48 -6.05 -12.70
N ILE A 109 -11.56 -5.20 -13.14
CA ILE A 109 -10.45 -5.62 -13.99
C ILE A 109 -9.19 -5.68 -13.12
N CYS A 110 -8.56 -6.84 -13.08
CA CYS A 110 -7.35 -7.06 -12.27
C CYS A 110 -6.18 -7.48 -13.16
N SER A 111 -5.00 -6.93 -12.91
CA SER A 111 -3.79 -7.44 -13.54
C SER A 111 -3.55 -8.91 -13.18
N ARG A 112 -3.07 -9.72 -14.15
CA ARG A 112 -2.54 -11.07 -13.85
C ARG A 112 -1.26 -11.03 -13.04
N ALA A 113 -0.52 -9.93 -13.15
CA ALA A 113 0.75 -9.70 -12.49
C ALA A 113 0.53 -9.11 -11.08
N VAL A 114 -0.15 -9.85 -10.21
CA VAL A 114 -0.40 -9.50 -8.81
C VAL A 114 -0.07 -10.69 -7.89
N PHE A 115 0.12 -10.41 -6.60
CA PHE A 115 0.36 -11.45 -5.61
C PHE A 115 -0.76 -12.51 -5.62
N GLY A 116 -0.40 -13.81 -5.57
CA GLY A 116 -1.34 -14.91 -5.74
C GLY A 116 -2.54 -14.92 -4.79
N SER A 117 -2.42 -14.35 -3.57
CA SER A 117 -3.57 -14.20 -2.67
C SER A 117 -4.57 -13.17 -3.17
N ILE A 118 -4.17 -12.20 -3.99
CA ILE A 118 -5.08 -11.21 -4.60
C ILE A 118 -5.93 -11.93 -5.67
N VAL A 119 -5.31 -12.77 -6.49
CA VAL A 119 -6.04 -13.61 -7.44
C VAL A 119 -7.07 -14.46 -6.72
N ALA A 120 -6.65 -15.16 -5.65
CA ALA A 120 -7.55 -15.99 -4.85
C ALA A 120 -8.67 -15.17 -4.18
N LEU A 121 -8.38 -13.93 -3.73
CA LEU A 121 -9.39 -13.02 -3.18
C LEU A 121 -10.49 -12.75 -4.22
N PHE A 122 -10.11 -12.35 -5.41
CA PHE A 122 -11.07 -12.01 -6.46
C PHE A 122 -11.83 -13.24 -6.97
N GLU A 123 -11.14 -14.32 -7.33
CA GLU A 123 -11.78 -15.51 -7.95
C GLU A 123 -12.62 -16.32 -6.97
N LYS A 124 -12.16 -16.46 -5.71
CA LYS A 124 -12.79 -17.39 -4.75
C LYS A 124 -13.72 -16.70 -3.76
N TYR A 125 -13.44 -15.45 -3.40
CA TYR A 125 -14.17 -14.78 -2.33
C TYR A 125 -15.06 -13.65 -2.83
N ILE A 126 -14.54 -12.70 -3.57
CA ILE A 126 -15.32 -11.56 -4.09
C ILE A 126 -16.35 -12.02 -5.12
N ALA A 127 -15.98 -12.94 -6.01
CA ALA A 127 -16.90 -13.53 -6.99
C ALA A 127 -18.15 -14.20 -6.36
N LYS A 128 -18.02 -14.74 -5.13
CA LYS A 128 -19.17 -15.31 -4.40
C LYS A 128 -20.29 -14.31 -4.11
N PHE A 129 -19.96 -13.03 -4.05
CA PHE A 129 -20.90 -11.95 -3.79
C PHE A 129 -21.48 -11.35 -5.08
N GLY A 130 -21.31 -12.06 -6.23
CA GLY A 130 -21.87 -11.65 -7.50
C GLY A 130 -21.11 -10.52 -8.19
N VAL A 131 -19.82 -10.34 -7.87
CA VAL A 131 -18.92 -9.42 -8.58
C VAL A 131 -18.18 -10.19 -9.67
N ASP A 132 -18.23 -9.71 -10.90
CA ASP A 132 -17.47 -10.26 -12.02
C ASP A 132 -16.02 -9.77 -11.97
N VAL A 133 -15.08 -10.65 -12.37
CA VAL A 133 -13.65 -10.31 -12.43
C VAL A 133 -13.06 -10.72 -13.77
N THR A 134 -12.39 -9.77 -14.44
CA THR A 134 -11.60 -10.04 -15.64
C THR A 134 -10.12 -9.82 -15.36
N PHE A 135 -9.30 -10.84 -15.62
CA PHE A 135 -7.85 -10.73 -15.49
C PHE A 135 -7.21 -10.42 -16.83
N VAL A 136 -6.37 -9.39 -16.88
CA VAL A 136 -5.65 -8.94 -18.06
C VAL A 136 -4.16 -8.88 -17.83
N ASP A 137 -3.37 -8.93 -18.90
CA ASP A 137 -1.93 -8.70 -18.83
C ASP A 137 -1.64 -7.24 -18.43
N LEU A 138 -0.68 -7.02 -17.51
CA LEU A 138 -0.39 -5.67 -17.00
C LEU A 138 0.01 -4.69 -18.09
N ASN A 139 0.73 -5.15 -19.10
CA ASN A 139 1.30 -4.33 -20.16
C ASN A 139 0.45 -4.25 -21.44
N ASP A 140 -0.65 -5.00 -21.54
CA ASP A 140 -1.56 -4.98 -22.68
C ASP A 140 -2.66 -3.93 -22.47
N LEU A 141 -2.37 -2.67 -22.82
CA LEU A 141 -3.32 -1.56 -22.68
C LEU A 141 -4.60 -1.73 -23.50
N ASP A 142 -4.53 -2.46 -24.62
CA ASP A 142 -5.72 -2.73 -25.43
C ASP A 142 -6.62 -3.78 -24.76
N ALA A 143 -6.03 -4.78 -24.09
CA ALA A 143 -6.80 -5.70 -23.27
C ALA A 143 -7.52 -4.99 -22.12
N TRP A 144 -6.87 -4.00 -21.45
CA TRP A 144 -7.52 -3.18 -20.43
C TRP A 144 -8.73 -2.42 -20.98
N LYS A 145 -8.57 -1.72 -22.13
CA LYS A 145 -9.67 -0.99 -22.79
C LYS A 145 -10.81 -1.92 -23.20
N ASN A 146 -10.49 -3.07 -23.80
CA ASN A 146 -11.48 -4.02 -24.29
C ASN A 146 -12.24 -4.74 -23.16
N ALA A 147 -11.63 -4.86 -21.97
CA ALA A 147 -12.26 -5.45 -20.80
C ALA A 147 -13.22 -4.48 -20.08
N MET A 148 -13.16 -3.17 -20.36
CA MET A 148 -14.05 -2.17 -19.73
C MET A 148 -15.52 -2.42 -20.06
N ARG A 149 -16.37 -2.32 -19.04
CA ARG A 149 -17.83 -2.47 -19.11
C ARG A 149 -18.51 -1.34 -18.32
N PRO A 150 -19.79 -1.05 -18.55
CA PRO A 150 -20.54 -0.07 -17.75
C PRO A 150 -20.53 -0.38 -16.25
N GLU A 151 -20.47 -1.67 -15.90
CA GLU A 151 -20.43 -2.18 -14.54
C GLU A 151 -19.04 -2.14 -13.91
N THR A 152 -17.97 -1.83 -14.66
CA THR A 152 -16.60 -1.78 -14.14
C THR A 152 -16.48 -0.66 -13.11
N LYS A 153 -16.03 -1.01 -11.90
CA LYS A 153 -15.84 -0.09 -10.77
C LYS A 153 -14.38 0.09 -10.39
N ILE A 154 -13.57 -0.95 -10.54
CA ILE A 154 -12.18 -0.96 -10.10
C ILE A 154 -11.30 -1.56 -11.20
N LEU A 155 -10.21 -0.87 -11.50
CA LEU A 155 -9.01 -1.43 -12.12
C LEU A 155 -8.00 -1.64 -11.00
N PHE A 156 -7.52 -2.87 -10.81
CA PHE A 156 -6.58 -3.22 -9.75
C PHE A 156 -5.25 -3.67 -10.32
N ILE A 157 -4.16 -3.03 -9.87
CA ILE A 157 -2.79 -3.35 -10.28
C ILE A 157 -1.84 -3.42 -9.09
N GLU A 158 -0.73 -4.16 -9.26
CA GLU A 158 0.45 -4.13 -8.41
C GLU A 158 1.65 -3.66 -9.24
N SER A 159 2.34 -2.61 -8.81
CA SER A 159 3.47 -2.05 -9.56
C SER A 159 4.55 -1.50 -8.62
N PRO A 160 5.78 -2.06 -8.66
CA PRO A 160 6.23 -3.23 -9.44
C PRO A 160 5.50 -4.53 -9.05
N SER A 161 5.30 -5.43 -10.02
CA SER A 161 4.63 -6.71 -9.77
C SER A 161 5.55 -7.73 -9.07
N ASN A 162 4.94 -8.69 -8.39
CA ASN A 162 5.62 -9.83 -7.79
C ASN A 162 5.38 -11.10 -8.64
N PRO A 163 6.40 -11.84 -9.11
CA PRO A 163 7.84 -11.67 -8.80
C PRO A 163 8.65 -10.95 -9.89
N LEU A 164 8.07 -10.61 -11.04
CA LEU A 164 8.84 -10.23 -12.24
C LEU A 164 9.17 -8.74 -12.33
N ALA A 165 8.81 -7.95 -11.32
CA ALA A 165 9.04 -6.51 -11.25
C ALA A 165 8.49 -5.74 -12.49
N GLU A 166 7.38 -6.20 -13.07
CA GLU A 166 6.73 -5.51 -14.17
C GLU A 166 6.19 -4.16 -13.70
N ILE A 167 6.32 -3.17 -14.55
CA ILE A 167 5.96 -1.78 -14.24
C ILE A 167 4.71 -1.39 -15.01
N ALA A 168 3.65 -1.03 -14.29
CA ALA A 168 2.42 -0.51 -14.89
C ALA A 168 2.61 0.91 -15.43
N ASP A 169 1.89 1.25 -16.49
CA ASP A 169 1.71 2.65 -16.90
C ASP A 169 0.54 3.24 -16.13
N ILE A 170 0.84 3.76 -14.92
CA ILE A 170 -0.19 4.24 -13.98
C ILE A 170 -1.02 5.39 -14.60
N PRO A 171 -0.43 6.42 -15.23
CA PRO A 171 -1.22 7.48 -15.86
C PRO A 171 -2.18 6.98 -16.93
N LEU A 172 -1.73 6.12 -17.84
CA LEU A 172 -2.59 5.59 -18.90
C LEU A 172 -3.71 4.68 -18.36
N LEU A 173 -3.42 3.90 -17.32
CA LEU A 173 -4.45 3.07 -16.67
C LEU A 173 -5.46 3.93 -15.89
N ALA A 174 -5.03 5.04 -15.28
CA ALA A 174 -5.92 6.01 -14.66
C ALA A 174 -6.86 6.64 -15.71
N ASP A 175 -6.32 7.06 -16.85
CA ASP A 175 -7.13 7.61 -17.94
C ASP A 175 -8.18 6.60 -18.45
N ILE A 176 -7.81 5.32 -18.59
CA ILE A 176 -8.74 4.24 -18.99
C ILE A 176 -9.84 4.07 -17.95
N ALA A 177 -9.48 4.04 -16.65
CA ALA A 177 -10.45 3.91 -15.56
C ALA A 177 -11.44 5.08 -15.54
N HIS A 178 -10.90 6.29 -15.54
CA HIS A 178 -11.68 7.52 -15.39
C HIS A 178 -12.59 7.80 -16.57
N ALA A 179 -12.22 7.37 -17.78
CA ALA A 179 -13.06 7.49 -18.98
C ALA A 179 -14.45 6.81 -18.83
N GLN A 180 -14.59 5.86 -17.90
CA GLN A 180 -15.85 5.17 -17.60
C GLN A 180 -16.26 5.26 -16.12
N ASN A 181 -15.76 6.26 -15.39
CA ASN A 181 -16.03 6.48 -13.96
C ASN A 181 -15.68 5.28 -13.07
N ALA A 182 -14.70 4.47 -13.46
CA ALA A 182 -14.07 3.46 -12.62
C ALA A 182 -12.88 4.07 -11.86
N MET A 183 -12.45 3.39 -10.79
CA MET A 183 -11.29 3.79 -9.98
C MET A 183 -10.06 2.96 -10.35
N LEU A 184 -8.89 3.59 -10.33
CA LEU A 184 -7.62 2.89 -10.35
C LEU A 184 -7.12 2.68 -8.91
N VAL A 185 -6.95 1.43 -8.51
CA VAL A 185 -6.38 1.01 -7.22
C VAL A 185 -5.00 0.40 -7.45
N VAL A 186 -3.99 0.94 -6.81
CA VAL A 186 -2.59 0.53 -6.98
C VAL A 186 -2.04 -0.08 -5.69
N ASP A 187 -1.57 -1.32 -5.73
CA ASP A 187 -0.73 -1.86 -4.66
C ASP A 187 0.71 -1.36 -4.86
N ASN A 188 1.16 -0.50 -3.95
CA ASN A 188 2.47 0.17 -3.97
C ASN A 188 3.41 -0.38 -2.88
N SER A 189 3.19 -1.60 -2.42
CA SER A 189 3.92 -2.18 -1.28
C SER A 189 5.43 -2.24 -1.49
N PHE A 190 5.90 -2.47 -2.71
CA PHE A 190 7.33 -2.60 -2.99
C PHE A 190 8.05 -1.28 -3.27
N CYS A 191 7.38 -0.29 -3.82
CA CYS A 191 7.98 1.05 -4.00
C CYS A 191 7.90 1.90 -2.74
N THR A 192 6.85 1.75 -1.94
CA THR A 192 6.56 2.66 -0.82
C THR A 192 6.37 4.12 -1.27
N PRO A 193 5.92 5.04 -0.44
CA PRO A 193 5.84 6.46 -0.80
C PRO A 193 7.18 7.10 -1.14
N VAL A 194 8.30 6.45 -0.78
CA VAL A 194 9.64 6.96 -1.05
C VAL A 194 10.00 6.88 -2.53
N LEU A 195 9.67 5.75 -3.17
CA LEU A 195 10.06 5.51 -4.55
C LEU A 195 8.96 5.84 -5.55
N GLN A 196 7.68 5.69 -5.18
CA GLN A 196 6.56 5.92 -6.08
C GLN A 196 5.36 6.50 -5.31
N GLN A 197 4.73 7.50 -5.88
CA GLN A 197 3.51 8.14 -5.35
C GLN A 197 2.37 8.01 -6.38
N PRO A 198 1.65 6.88 -6.42
CA PRO A 198 0.64 6.60 -7.44
C PRO A 198 -0.50 7.62 -7.50
N LEU A 199 -0.88 8.25 -6.38
CA LEU A 199 -1.90 9.30 -6.35
C LEU A 199 -1.52 10.49 -7.24
N LYS A 200 -0.24 10.86 -7.29
CA LYS A 200 0.26 11.93 -8.18
C LYS A 200 0.27 11.53 -9.64
N LEU A 201 0.17 10.23 -9.91
CA LEU A 201 0.13 9.65 -11.26
C LEU A 201 -1.30 9.35 -11.73
N GLY A 202 -2.31 9.70 -10.91
CA GLY A 202 -3.72 9.56 -11.25
C GLY A 202 -4.45 8.38 -10.58
N ALA A 203 -3.81 7.60 -9.72
CA ALA A 203 -4.50 6.57 -8.94
C ALA A 203 -5.50 7.21 -7.96
N ASP A 204 -6.64 6.55 -7.72
CA ASP A 204 -7.66 7.00 -6.78
C ASP A 204 -7.37 6.51 -5.36
N LEU A 205 -6.91 5.27 -5.25
CA LEU A 205 -6.55 4.63 -3.99
C LEU A 205 -5.21 3.90 -4.14
N VAL A 206 -4.42 3.96 -3.08
CA VAL A 206 -3.18 3.19 -2.99
C VAL A 206 -3.28 2.26 -1.79
N VAL A 207 -2.93 0.98 -1.97
CA VAL A 207 -2.87 0.01 -0.89
C VAL A 207 -1.43 -0.34 -0.57
N TYR A 208 -1.19 -0.62 0.71
CA TYR A 208 0.11 -0.99 1.24
C TYR A 208 0.01 -2.23 2.11
N SER A 209 0.91 -3.19 1.89
CA SER A 209 1.29 -4.13 2.92
C SER A 209 2.38 -3.50 3.79
N ALA A 210 2.00 -2.96 4.95
CA ALA A 210 2.95 -2.37 5.89
C ALA A 210 3.97 -3.40 6.42
N THR A 211 3.61 -4.69 6.34
CA THR A 211 4.45 -5.86 6.65
C THR A 211 5.78 -5.87 5.89
N LYS A 212 5.83 -5.25 4.71
CA LYS A 212 7.00 -5.25 3.82
C LYS A 212 7.97 -4.12 4.21
N TYR A 213 8.23 -3.20 3.33
CA TYR A 213 9.24 -2.16 3.54
C TYR A 213 8.83 -1.06 4.54
N LEU A 214 7.53 -0.84 4.81
CA LEU A 214 7.12 0.14 5.83
C LEU A 214 7.62 -0.29 7.22
N ASP A 215 7.53 -1.59 7.57
CA ASP A 215 8.22 -2.16 8.71
C ASP A 215 9.72 -2.33 8.43
N GLY A 216 10.05 -3.04 7.36
CA GLY A 216 11.40 -3.29 6.86
C GLY A 216 12.24 -4.25 7.68
N GLN A 217 11.72 -4.86 8.73
CA GLN A 217 12.45 -5.75 9.64
C GLN A 217 11.69 -7.05 9.97
N GLY A 218 10.53 -7.29 9.36
CA GLY A 218 9.74 -8.51 9.55
C GLY A 218 9.14 -8.67 10.96
N ARG A 219 8.83 -7.55 11.65
CA ARG A 219 8.39 -7.53 13.06
C ARG A 219 6.90 -7.64 13.23
N ALA A 220 6.11 -7.09 12.31
CA ALA A 220 4.66 -6.94 12.46
C ALA A 220 3.91 -7.09 11.14
N LEU A 221 2.65 -7.55 11.24
CA LEU A 221 1.69 -7.55 10.14
C LEU A 221 0.87 -6.26 10.16
N GLY A 222 0.64 -5.68 8.99
CA GLY A 222 -0.24 -4.54 8.84
C GLY A 222 -0.44 -4.16 7.39
N GLY A 223 -1.39 -3.28 7.18
CA GLY A 223 -1.69 -2.68 5.88
C GLY A 223 -2.25 -1.29 6.03
N ALA A 224 -2.42 -0.62 4.92
CA ALA A 224 -3.09 0.68 4.87
C ALA A 224 -3.67 0.93 3.49
N VAL A 225 -4.66 1.81 3.45
CA VAL A 225 -5.18 2.42 2.22
C VAL A 225 -4.98 3.92 2.32
N THR A 226 -4.48 4.56 1.27
CA THR A 226 -4.33 6.02 1.15
C THR A 226 -5.14 6.54 -0.03
N GLY A 227 -5.60 7.80 0.05
CA GLY A 227 -6.41 8.43 -0.98
C GLY A 227 -7.03 9.74 -0.49
N ASN A 228 -8.08 10.20 -1.16
CA ASN A 228 -8.82 11.38 -0.75
C ASN A 228 -9.77 11.09 0.42
N HIS A 229 -10.21 12.14 1.12
CA HIS A 229 -11.09 12.02 2.28
C HIS A 229 -12.38 11.27 2.00
N LYS A 230 -13.02 11.55 0.86
CA LYS A 230 -14.33 10.98 0.51
C LYS A 230 -14.25 9.46 0.34
N LEU A 231 -13.27 8.97 -0.41
CA LEU A 231 -13.08 7.54 -0.63
C LEU A 231 -12.65 6.83 0.66
N LEU A 232 -11.78 7.47 1.44
CA LEU A 232 -11.28 6.88 2.68
C LEU A 232 -12.33 6.86 3.80
N GLU A 233 -13.38 7.68 3.76
CA GLU A 233 -14.50 7.58 4.68
C GLU A 233 -15.28 6.25 4.49
N GLU A 234 -15.51 5.83 3.24
CA GLU A 234 -16.13 4.56 2.92
C GLU A 234 -15.26 3.37 3.39
N VAL A 235 -13.95 3.42 3.11
CA VAL A 235 -13.00 2.39 3.57
C VAL A 235 -12.96 2.33 5.09
N PHE A 236 -12.95 3.48 5.77
CA PHE A 236 -13.00 3.58 7.23
C PHE A 236 -14.27 2.95 7.80
N GLY A 237 -15.43 3.21 7.18
CA GLY A 237 -16.70 2.60 7.53
C GLY A 237 -16.62 1.06 7.54
N VAL A 238 -15.98 0.48 6.54
CA VAL A 238 -15.74 -0.97 6.43
C VAL A 238 -14.82 -1.45 7.56
N VAL A 239 -13.66 -0.81 7.75
CA VAL A 239 -12.68 -1.22 8.78
C VAL A 239 -13.30 -1.14 10.17
N ARG A 240 -14.01 -0.04 10.46
CA ARG A 240 -14.74 0.17 11.71
C ARG A 240 -15.78 -0.94 11.98
N THR A 241 -16.50 -1.37 10.95
CA THR A 241 -17.64 -2.28 11.07
C THR A 241 -17.22 -3.74 11.02
N LEU A 242 -16.40 -4.13 10.03
CA LEU A 242 -16.00 -5.51 9.79
C LEU A 242 -14.78 -5.95 10.61
N GLY A 243 -14.02 -5.00 11.14
CA GLY A 243 -12.99 -5.28 12.14
C GLY A 243 -11.56 -5.56 11.67
N PRO A 244 -11.14 -5.37 10.40
CA PRO A 244 -9.73 -5.55 10.01
C PRO A 244 -8.84 -4.38 10.47
N SER A 245 -9.02 -3.90 11.69
CA SER A 245 -8.31 -2.76 12.27
C SER A 245 -6.89 -3.13 12.71
N MET A 246 -5.99 -2.15 12.67
CA MET A 246 -4.60 -2.32 13.09
C MET A 246 -4.45 -2.29 14.61
N SER A 247 -3.57 -3.15 15.16
CA SER A 247 -3.15 -3.06 16.57
C SER A 247 -2.34 -1.78 16.81
N PRO A 248 -2.58 -1.05 17.93
CA PRO A 248 -1.76 0.11 18.30
C PRO A 248 -0.27 -0.21 18.44
N PHE A 249 0.09 -1.40 18.92
CA PHE A 249 1.46 -1.84 18.98
C PHE A 249 2.09 -1.95 17.57
N ASN A 250 1.39 -2.58 16.63
CA ASN A 250 1.88 -2.69 15.26
C ASN A 250 1.99 -1.30 14.59
N ALA A 251 1.02 -0.42 14.82
CA ALA A 251 1.08 0.97 14.34
C ALA A 251 2.34 1.69 14.84
N TRP A 252 2.69 1.52 16.12
CA TRP A 252 3.92 2.09 16.68
C TRP A 252 5.17 1.50 16.03
N VAL A 253 5.21 0.18 15.79
CA VAL A 253 6.32 -0.47 15.07
C VAL A 253 6.49 0.13 13.68
N PHE A 254 5.37 0.36 12.96
CA PHE A 254 5.42 0.98 11.63
C PHE A 254 5.82 2.45 11.68
N LEU A 255 5.40 3.22 12.70
CA LEU A 255 5.91 4.57 12.90
C LEU A 255 7.44 4.59 12.96
N LYS A 256 8.03 3.65 13.71
CA LYS A 256 9.50 3.51 13.80
C LYS A 256 10.13 3.02 12.48
N GLY A 257 9.41 2.22 11.71
CA GLY A 257 9.82 1.83 10.36
C GLY A 257 9.83 3.01 9.39
N LEU A 258 8.83 3.88 9.43
CA LEU A 258 8.74 5.06 8.56
C LEU A 258 9.90 6.04 8.78
N GLU A 259 10.36 6.23 10.01
CA GLU A 259 11.45 7.16 10.35
C GLU A 259 12.76 6.90 9.58
N THR A 260 13.01 5.65 9.21
CA THR A 260 14.21 5.24 8.48
C THR A 260 13.93 4.75 7.06
N LEU A 261 12.68 4.86 6.60
CA LEU A 261 12.24 4.25 5.35
C LEU A 261 13.09 4.70 4.15
N ARG A 262 13.33 6.01 4.01
CA ARG A 262 14.10 6.55 2.89
C ARG A 262 15.54 6.05 2.87
N LEU A 263 16.19 5.99 4.04
CA LEU A 263 17.56 5.48 4.16
C LEU A 263 17.62 4.00 3.74
N ARG A 264 16.65 3.19 4.21
CA ARG A 264 16.58 1.77 3.86
C ARG A 264 16.28 1.56 2.39
N MET A 265 15.32 2.29 1.82
CA MET A 265 14.96 2.16 0.41
C MET A 265 16.12 2.56 -0.51
N LYS A 266 16.89 3.59 -0.15
CA LYS A 266 18.11 3.95 -0.87
C LYS A 266 19.11 2.78 -0.90
N ALA A 267 19.42 2.22 0.26
CA ALA A 267 20.35 1.09 0.37
C ALA A 267 19.81 -0.16 -0.36
N HIS A 268 18.51 -0.44 -0.29
CA HIS A 268 17.90 -1.53 -1.07
C HIS A 268 18.05 -1.35 -2.56
N CYS A 269 17.81 -0.14 -3.09
CA CYS A 269 17.98 0.14 -4.52
C CYS A 269 19.44 -0.03 -4.96
N GLU A 270 20.39 0.51 -4.19
CA GLU A 270 21.82 0.41 -4.49
C GLU A 270 22.29 -1.05 -4.50
N ASN A 271 21.91 -1.83 -3.49
CA ASN A 271 22.26 -3.24 -3.41
C ASN A 271 21.61 -4.08 -4.51
N ALA A 272 20.32 -3.81 -4.81
CA ALA A 272 19.59 -4.52 -5.85
C ALA A 272 20.18 -4.25 -7.24
N GLN A 273 20.59 -3.01 -7.52
CA GLN A 273 21.25 -2.64 -8.77
C GLN A 273 22.55 -3.42 -8.96
N GLN A 274 23.43 -3.40 -7.96
CA GLN A 274 24.71 -4.12 -8.02
C GLN A 274 24.50 -5.63 -8.17
N LEU A 275 23.55 -6.20 -7.43
CA LEU A 275 23.24 -7.62 -7.53
C LEU A 275 22.66 -7.98 -8.90
N ALA A 276 21.75 -7.18 -9.44
CA ALA A 276 21.15 -7.41 -10.75
C ALA A 276 22.18 -7.34 -11.88
N GLU A 277 23.09 -6.36 -11.84
CA GLU A 277 24.19 -6.22 -12.80
C GLU A 277 25.13 -7.41 -12.74
N TRP A 278 25.50 -7.88 -11.53
CA TRP A 278 26.33 -9.06 -11.36
C TRP A 278 25.64 -10.32 -11.88
N LEU A 279 24.37 -10.53 -11.53
CA LEU A 279 23.57 -11.67 -12.00
C LEU A 279 23.41 -11.68 -13.52
N ASN A 280 23.23 -10.50 -14.12
CA ASN A 280 23.03 -10.35 -15.57
C ASN A 280 24.28 -10.78 -16.39
N GLN A 281 25.44 -10.77 -15.75
CA GLN A 281 26.72 -11.19 -16.36
C GLN A 281 27.13 -12.62 -15.96
N HIS A 282 26.36 -13.28 -15.08
CA HIS A 282 26.76 -14.57 -14.52
C HIS A 282 26.41 -15.72 -15.46
N ASP A 283 27.40 -16.61 -15.76
CA ASP A 283 27.27 -17.70 -16.74
C ASP A 283 26.10 -18.67 -16.49
N LYS A 284 25.72 -18.88 -15.25
CA LYS A 284 24.63 -19.78 -14.83
C LYS A 284 23.24 -19.10 -14.80
N VAL A 285 23.18 -17.81 -15.06
CA VAL A 285 21.91 -17.05 -15.10
C VAL A 285 21.46 -16.93 -16.54
N GLU A 286 20.20 -17.24 -16.80
CA GLU A 286 19.57 -17.13 -18.11
C GLU A 286 18.97 -15.74 -18.31
N LYS A 287 18.26 -15.22 -17.30
CA LYS A 287 17.58 -13.94 -17.36
C LYS A 287 17.44 -13.31 -15.98
N VAL A 288 17.58 -12.00 -15.91
CA VAL A 288 17.32 -11.19 -14.70
C VAL A 288 16.11 -10.29 -14.94
N TYR A 289 15.24 -10.19 -13.95
CA TYR A 289 14.10 -9.27 -13.93
C TYR A 289 14.34 -8.22 -12.85
N TYR A 290 14.71 -7.04 -13.28
CA TYR A 290 14.93 -5.88 -12.43
C TYR A 290 14.76 -4.60 -13.25
N ALA A 291 13.87 -3.71 -12.83
CA ALA A 291 13.55 -2.50 -13.60
C ALA A 291 14.73 -1.53 -13.76
N GLY A 292 15.77 -1.64 -12.94
CA GLY A 292 17.01 -0.86 -13.06
C GLY A 292 17.96 -1.31 -14.19
N LEU A 293 17.72 -2.46 -14.81
CA LEU A 293 18.50 -2.88 -15.98
C LEU A 293 17.90 -2.27 -17.25
N PRO A 294 18.73 -1.68 -18.15
CA PRO A 294 18.24 -1.04 -19.38
C PRO A 294 17.43 -1.98 -20.30
N GLU A 295 17.72 -3.28 -20.25
CA GLU A 295 17.06 -4.31 -21.05
C GLU A 295 15.66 -4.69 -20.51
N HIS A 296 15.32 -4.27 -19.30
CA HIS A 296 14.01 -4.56 -18.72
C HIS A 296 12.92 -3.76 -19.44
N ILE A 297 11.85 -4.44 -19.86
CA ILE A 297 10.77 -3.84 -20.66
C ILE A 297 10.10 -2.62 -19.97
N GLY A 298 10.15 -2.55 -18.66
CA GLY A 298 9.61 -1.46 -17.85
C GLY A 298 10.63 -0.40 -17.45
N HIS A 299 11.90 -0.48 -17.88
CA HIS A 299 12.98 0.41 -17.40
C HIS A 299 12.67 1.90 -17.61
N GLU A 300 12.33 2.31 -18.82
CA GLU A 300 12.03 3.71 -19.13
C GLU A 300 10.79 4.22 -18.38
N ARG A 301 9.79 3.35 -18.19
CA ARG A 301 8.59 3.67 -17.43
C ARG A 301 8.90 3.84 -15.95
N ALA A 302 9.67 2.92 -15.37
CA ALA A 302 10.15 3.05 -14.00
C ALA A 302 10.96 4.34 -13.80
N ALA A 303 11.88 4.65 -14.70
CA ALA A 303 12.69 5.87 -14.64
C ALA A 303 11.84 7.17 -14.68
N LYS A 304 10.65 7.14 -15.28
CA LYS A 304 9.73 8.30 -15.33
C LYS A 304 8.80 8.39 -14.11
N GLN A 305 8.39 7.25 -13.54
CA GLN A 305 7.37 7.20 -12.49
C GLN A 305 7.94 7.04 -11.08
N GLN A 306 9.20 6.60 -10.97
CA GLN A 306 9.82 6.20 -9.72
C GLN A 306 11.10 6.98 -9.42
N ASN A 307 11.38 7.17 -8.14
CA ASN A 307 12.62 7.78 -7.64
C ASN A 307 13.74 6.74 -7.38
N GLY A 308 13.65 5.57 -8.01
CA GLY A 308 14.55 4.44 -7.90
C GLY A 308 13.86 3.14 -8.29
N PHE A 309 14.61 2.10 -8.59
CA PHE A 309 14.10 0.89 -9.22
C PHE A 309 13.68 -0.22 -8.23
N GLY A 310 13.68 0.09 -6.92
CA GLY A 310 13.27 -0.83 -5.88
C GLY A 310 14.33 -1.82 -5.44
N GLY A 311 13.92 -2.71 -4.52
CA GLY A 311 14.79 -3.70 -3.89
C GLY A 311 14.48 -5.15 -4.27
N ILE A 312 13.64 -5.39 -5.29
CA ILE A 312 13.22 -6.75 -5.71
C ILE A 312 13.97 -7.12 -7.00
N VAL A 313 14.74 -8.21 -6.92
CA VAL A 313 15.44 -8.79 -8.06
C VAL A 313 14.99 -10.24 -8.21
N SER A 314 14.55 -10.64 -9.39
CA SER A 314 14.21 -12.00 -9.72
C SER A 314 15.07 -12.49 -10.91
N PHE A 315 15.39 -13.77 -10.95
CA PHE A 315 16.20 -14.29 -12.04
C PHE A 315 15.88 -15.77 -12.33
N VAL A 316 16.19 -16.19 -13.53
CA VAL A 316 16.09 -17.57 -14.00
C VAL A 316 17.50 -18.15 -14.14
N VAL A 317 17.74 -19.33 -13.59
CA VAL A 317 19.01 -20.04 -13.73
C VAL A 317 18.97 -21.00 -14.92
N LYS A 318 20.08 -21.10 -15.64
CA LYS A 318 20.26 -22.09 -16.71
C LYS A 318 20.32 -23.49 -16.10
N SER A 319 19.53 -24.43 -16.62
CA SER A 319 19.50 -25.82 -16.20
C SER A 319 19.38 -26.06 -14.68
N LEU A 320 18.19 -25.81 -14.12
CA LEU A 320 17.81 -26.40 -12.84
C LEU A 320 17.54 -27.88 -13.02
N SER A 321 18.45 -28.75 -12.51
CA SER A 321 18.11 -30.12 -12.24
C SER A 321 17.10 -30.16 -11.08
N LEU A 322 16.05 -30.97 -11.18
CA LEU A 322 15.07 -31.19 -10.10
C LEU A 322 15.73 -31.60 -8.78
N ILE A 323 16.92 -32.23 -8.84
CA ILE A 323 17.77 -32.56 -7.70
C ILE A 323 18.19 -31.35 -6.87
N HIS A 324 18.43 -30.18 -7.52
CA HIS A 324 18.82 -28.97 -6.81
C HIS A 324 17.64 -28.29 -6.08
N ILE A 325 16.41 -28.62 -6.45
CA ILE A 325 15.20 -28.12 -5.77
C ILE A 325 14.85 -29.03 -4.58
N SER A 326 15.24 -30.29 -4.60
CA SER A 326 14.90 -31.32 -3.60
C SER A 326 15.95 -31.50 -2.49
N GLU A 327 17.16 -30.97 -2.64
CA GLU A 327 18.14 -31.00 -1.55
C GLU A 327 17.82 -29.90 -0.52
N PRO A 328 17.54 -30.29 0.75
CA PRO A 328 17.38 -29.33 1.80
C PRO A 328 18.70 -28.57 1.99
N THR A 329 18.68 -27.25 1.82
CA THR A 329 19.79 -26.41 2.28
C THR A 329 20.01 -26.70 3.76
N ARG A 330 21.17 -27.25 4.13
CA ARG A 330 21.50 -27.44 5.54
C ARG A 330 21.47 -26.09 6.23
N PRO A 331 20.69 -25.94 7.31
CA PRO A 331 20.79 -24.73 8.10
C PRO A 331 22.20 -24.65 8.68
N TYR A 332 22.82 -23.50 8.51
CA TYR A 332 24.10 -23.18 9.14
C TYR A 332 23.89 -22.93 10.63
#